data_f21df5ffd1317547cf87ae0a39ba147d
#
_entry.id   f21df5ffd1317547cf87ae0a39ba147d
#
_cell.length_a   1.000
_cell.length_b   1.000
_cell.length_c   1.000
_cell.angle_alpha   90.00
_cell.angle_beta   90.00
_cell.angle_gamma   90.00
#
_symmetry.space_group_name_H-M   'P 1'
#
loop_
_entity.id
_entity.type
_entity.pdbx_description
1 polymer ?
#
loop_
_entity_poly.entity_id
_entity_poly.type
_entity_poly.pdbx_seq_one_letter_code
_entity_poly.pdbx_strand_id
1 'polypeptide(L)'
;MVIKTITRFTNSFRGIPREVWLLSVVSLINRSGAMVICFLTLYLTSALHFDIKSAGYILSCFGIGSIIGAYMGGLLTDFYGYYRVQWLTLVFHGIGLWAVMFFTDFWVLCIGMTFIGMVSEAFRPANSVAIKQHSDEKTRTRSMSLMRVAVNLAISVALIGGGLLVALGWKWLFIVDGLTCFGAAAMLIFSLKEKKQISAQNPPPLREESFGQYIDSKSVDTNTRSAYRDKKYLLFIFSTFIGATVFMQIMWTVPAFFKGVYGWNEATIGAISAINGIAVMTLEMPLIFRIEHKRKPMWFVRLGILCYAVSYLAFTFPASLSWYLAVFFMICVSFGEIFVMPFSTSWATKQGSEARQGQYMALYTIAYSTSNVIAPMMGTQVIAAFGFTALWWVSAGLSAVAFLGFGYLDRIEKR
;
A
#
# COMPACT_ATOMS: atom_id res chain seq x y z
N MET A 1 -9.94 31.99 -6.14
CA MET A 1 -10.32 30.58 -6.21
C MET A 1 -9.47 29.69 -5.30
N VAL A 2 -8.15 29.83 -5.28
CA VAL A 2 -7.21 29.05 -4.44
C VAL A 2 -7.51 29.18 -2.94
N ILE A 3 -7.69 30.39 -2.41
CA ILE A 3 -7.96 30.64 -0.98
C ILE A 3 -9.25 29.95 -0.51
N LYS A 4 -10.32 29.97 -1.31
CA LYS A 4 -11.58 29.25 -0.97
C LYS A 4 -11.39 27.73 -0.95
N THR A 5 -10.50 27.19 -1.77
CA THR A 5 -10.16 25.75 -1.80
C THR A 5 -9.35 25.37 -0.57
N ILE A 6 -8.36 26.16 -0.18
CA ILE A 6 -7.55 25.98 1.03
C ILE A 6 -8.42 26.05 2.29
N THR A 7 -9.31 27.05 2.37
CA THR A 7 -10.24 27.18 3.53
C THR A 7 -11.22 26.02 3.61
N ARG A 8 -11.68 25.47 2.49
CA ARG A 8 -12.52 24.26 2.46
C ARG A 8 -11.73 23.04 2.88
N PHE A 9 -10.49 22.90 2.43
CA PHE A 9 -9.60 21.80 2.80
C PHE A 9 -9.31 21.82 4.31
N THR A 10 -8.92 22.97 4.88
CA THR A 10 -8.69 23.10 6.34
C THR A 10 -9.96 22.88 7.17
N ASN A 11 -11.12 23.32 6.68
CA ASN A 11 -12.40 23.06 7.34
C ASN A 11 -12.83 21.59 7.30
N SER A 12 -12.35 20.80 6.33
CA SER A 12 -12.62 19.35 6.25
C SER A 12 -12.02 18.58 7.42
N PHE A 13 -11.00 19.10 8.08
CA PHE A 13 -10.34 18.49 9.24
C PHE A 13 -10.87 19.02 10.60
N ARG A 14 -11.80 19.96 10.60
CA ARG A 14 -12.41 20.46 11.85
C ARG A 14 -13.25 19.39 12.51
N GLY A 15 -13.10 19.27 13.85
CA GLY A 15 -13.88 18.31 14.65
C GLY A 15 -13.33 16.89 14.68
N ILE A 16 -12.17 16.64 14.08
CA ILE A 16 -11.47 15.35 14.25
C ILE A 16 -10.88 15.28 15.66
N PRO A 17 -11.12 14.17 16.43
CA PRO A 17 -10.60 13.99 17.77
C PRO A 17 -9.06 14.09 17.83
N ARG A 18 -8.55 14.59 18.97
CA ARG A 18 -7.10 14.75 19.20
C ARG A 18 -6.33 13.43 19.05
N GLU A 19 -6.93 12.34 19.48
CA GLU A 19 -6.36 10.99 19.42
C GLU A 19 -6.12 10.54 17.99
N VAL A 20 -7.03 10.89 17.08
CA VAL A 20 -6.87 10.58 15.63
C VAL A 20 -5.73 11.41 15.03
N TRP A 21 -5.56 12.67 15.43
CA TRP A 21 -4.41 13.47 15.04
C TRP A 21 -3.10 12.85 15.53
N LEU A 22 -3.05 12.40 16.79
CA LEU A 22 -1.88 11.72 17.35
C LEU A 22 -1.57 10.43 16.58
N LEU A 23 -2.56 9.59 16.30
CA LEU A 23 -2.39 8.38 15.48
C LEU A 23 -1.90 8.69 14.07
N SER A 24 -2.37 9.79 13.49
CA SER A 24 -1.92 10.24 12.16
C SER A 24 -0.45 10.70 12.19
N VAL A 25 -0.03 11.41 13.24
CA VAL A 25 1.37 11.81 13.42
C VAL A 25 2.27 10.61 13.71
N VAL A 26 1.84 9.65 14.53
CA VAL A 26 2.56 8.38 14.76
C VAL A 26 2.77 7.64 13.42
N SER A 27 1.72 7.55 12.60
CA SER A 27 1.81 6.92 11.28
C SER A 27 2.70 7.72 10.32
N LEU A 28 2.66 9.05 10.38
CA LEU A 28 3.54 9.91 9.61
C LEU A 28 5.01 9.67 9.98
N ILE A 29 5.36 9.67 11.27
CA ILE A 29 6.73 9.42 11.73
C ILE A 29 7.18 8.02 11.29
N ASN A 30 6.38 6.98 11.56
CA ASN A 30 6.72 5.60 11.18
C ASN A 30 6.91 5.43 9.67
N ARG A 31 6.00 5.94 8.86
CA ARG A 31 6.06 5.79 7.40
C ARG A 31 7.08 6.74 6.75
N SER A 32 7.45 7.85 7.38
CA SER A 32 8.56 8.68 6.92
C SER A 32 9.91 7.97 7.04
N GLY A 33 10.02 6.99 7.92
CA GLY A 33 11.17 6.10 8.02
C GLY A 33 11.17 4.97 7.00
N ALA A 34 10.08 4.66 6.29
CA ALA A 34 10.00 3.54 5.33
C ALA A 34 10.98 3.66 4.14
N MET A 35 12.18 4.19 4.41
CA MET A 35 13.23 4.47 3.44
C MET A 35 13.88 3.18 2.96
N VAL A 36 14.07 2.21 3.85
CA VAL A 36 14.63 0.89 3.49
C VAL A 36 13.79 0.23 2.42
N ILE A 37 12.48 0.19 2.59
CA ILE A 37 11.58 -0.46 1.63
C ILE A 37 11.54 0.30 0.31
N CYS A 38 11.53 1.63 0.33
CA CYS A 38 11.53 2.47 -0.89
C CYS A 38 12.80 2.28 -1.74
N PHE A 39 13.93 2.01 -1.10
CA PHE A 39 15.22 1.85 -1.76
C PHE A 39 15.75 0.40 -1.73
N LEU A 40 14.91 -0.57 -1.32
CA LEU A 40 15.35 -1.95 -1.10
C LEU A 40 15.92 -2.59 -2.36
N THR A 41 15.28 -2.41 -3.50
CA THR A 41 15.79 -2.93 -4.79
C THR A 41 17.18 -2.38 -5.10
N LEU A 42 17.36 -1.06 -4.92
CA LEU A 42 18.65 -0.41 -5.15
C LEU A 42 19.71 -0.84 -4.12
N TYR A 43 19.33 -1.00 -2.86
CA TYR A 43 20.22 -1.52 -1.82
C TYR A 43 20.74 -2.92 -2.18
N LEU A 44 19.84 -3.83 -2.54
CA LEU A 44 20.20 -5.20 -2.89
C LEU A 44 21.09 -5.26 -4.14
N THR A 45 20.81 -4.45 -5.16
CA THR A 45 21.55 -4.50 -6.42
C THR A 45 22.81 -3.65 -6.43
N SER A 46 22.79 -2.45 -5.83
CA SER A 46 23.93 -1.51 -5.90
C SER A 46 24.87 -1.61 -4.69
N ALA A 47 24.37 -1.94 -3.48
CA ALA A 47 25.21 -2.04 -2.28
C ALA A 47 25.67 -3.48 -2.00
N LEU A 48 24.76 -4.45 -2.13
CA LEU A 48 25.07 -5.86 -1.87
C LEU A 48 25.43 -6.64 -3.13
N HIS A 49 25.34 -6.01 -4.32
CA HIS A 49 25.70 -6.59 -5.62
C HIS A 49 24.97 -7.89 -5.97
N PHE A 50 23.75 -8.08 -5.42
CA PHE A 50 22.90 -9.16 -5.89
C PHE A 50 22.46 -8.91 -7.33
N ASP A 51 22.35 -9.98 -8.12
CA ASP A 51 21.68 -9.93 -9.40
C ASP A 51 20.19 -9.56 -9.20
N ILE A 52 19.61 -8.93 -10.20
CA ILE A 52 18.23 -8.41 -10.09
C ILE A 52 17.20 -9.51 -9.83
N LYS A 53 17.49 -10.74 -10.26
CA LYS A 53 16.63 -11.91 -10.04
C LYS A 53 16.60 -12.30 -8.56
N SER A 54 17.79 -12.41 -7.93
CA SER A 54 17.91 -12.70 -6.49
C SER A 54 17.31 -11.58 -5.65
N ALA A 55 17.51 -10.32 -6.03
CA ALA A 55 16.82 -9.19 -5.41
C ALA A 55 15.28 -9.37 -5.44
N GLY A 56 14.72 -9.79 -6.57
CA GLY A 56 13.28 -10.06 -6.71
C GLY A 56 12.76 -11.11 -5.74
N TYR A 57 13.51 -12.17 -5.48
CA TYR A 57 13.12 -13.18 -4.49
C TYR A 57 13.09 -12.60 -3.05
N ILE A 58 14.11 -11.83 -2.67
CA ILE A 58 14.15 -11.18 -1.34
C ILE A 58 12.98 -10.21 -1.17
N LEU A 59 12.65 -9.43 -2.22
CA LEU A 59 11.50 -8.54 -2.23
C LEU A 59 10.17 -9.30 -2.08
N SER A 60 10.05 -10.47 -2.73
CA SER A 60 8.86 -11.32 -2.61
C SER A 60 8.73 -11.92 -1.21
N CYS A 61 9.83 -12.24 -0.54
CA CYS A 61 9.85 -12.66 0.86
C CYS A 61 9.26 -11.60 1.78
N PHE A 62 9.59 -10.31 1.58
CA PHE A 62 8.93 -9.20 2.27
C PHE A 62 7.40 -9.20 2.02
N GLY A 63 6.98 -9.40 0.77
CA GLY A 63 5.56 -9.50 0.40
C GLY A 63 4.84 -10.65 1.11
N ILE A 64 5.46 -11.83 1.20
CA ILE A 64 4.92 -12.99 1.93
C ILE A 64 4.78 -12.64 3.42
N GLY A 65 5.82 -12.06 4.01
CA GLY A 65 5.78 -11.58 5.39
C GLY A 65 4.64 -10.61 5.62
N SER A 66 4.41 -9.69 4.69
CA SER A 66 3.32 -8.70 4.76
C SER A 66 1.93 -9.35 4.81
N ILE A 67 1.71 -10.42 4.05
CA ILE A 67 0.44 -11.18 4.08
C ILE A 67 0.23 -11.82 5.46
N ILE A 68 1.27 -12.52 5.95
CA ILE A 68 1.24 -13.16 7.26
C ILE A 68 1.00 -12.12 8.36
N GLY A 69 1.71 -10.99 8.29
CA GLY A 69 1.62 -9.91 9.25
C GLY A 69 0.24 -9.25 9.30
N ALA A 70 -0.38 -9.00 8.15
CA ALA A 70 -1.72 -8.43 8.09
C ALA A 70 -2.75 -9.36 8.77
N TYR A 71 -2.65 -10.67 8.55
CA TYR A 71 -3.51 -11.65 9.19
C TYR A 71 -3.27 -11.76 10.70
N MET A 72 -2.01 -11.99 11.10
CA MET A 72 -1.63 -12.11 12.51
C MET A 72 -1.91 -10.83 13.29
N GLY A 73 -1.64 -9.66 12.68
CA GLY A 73 -1.90 -8.36 13.28
C GLY A 73 -3.38 -8.14 13.62
N GLY A 74 -4.29 -8.63 12.77
CA GLY A 74 -5.72 -8.66 13.06
C GLY A 74 -6.02 -9.51 14.29
N LEU A 75 -5.58 -10.78 14.31
CA LEU A 75 -5.78 -11.68 15.43
C LEU A 75 -5.18 -11.13 16.74
N LEU A 76 -3.93 -10.67 16.70
CA LEU A 76 -3.26 -10.10 17.86
C LEU A 76 -3.99 -8.86 18.39
N THR A 77 -4.58 -8.05 17.49
CA THR A 77 -5.37 -6.88 17.87
C THR A 77 -6.65 -7.27 18.62
N ASP A 78 -7.29 -8.35 18.22
CA ASP A 78 -8.48 -8.87 18.90
C ASP A 78 -8.16 -9.43 20.29
N PHE A 79 -7.01 -10.12 20.45
CA PHE A 79 -6.59 -10.72 21.71
C PHE A 79 -5.94 -9.74 22.70
N TYR A 80 -4.99 -8.92 22.23
CA TYR A 80 -4.15 -8.07 23.09
C TYR A 80 -4.53 -6.60 23.07
N GLY A 81 -5.46 -6.22 22.19
CA GLY A 81 -5.87 -4.84 21.97
C GLY A 81 -4.95 -4.08 21.00
N TYR A 82 -5.54 -3.11 20.29
CA TYR A 82 -4.85 -2.34 19.28
C TYR A 82 -3.63 -1.57 19.79
N TYR A 83 -3.70 -1.06 21.02
CA TYR A 83 -2.64 -0.24 21.61
C TYR A 83 -1.34 -1.02 21.80
N ARG A 84 -1.42 -2.21 22.39
CA ARG A 84 -0.25 -3.08 22.63
C ARG A 84 0.34 -3.56 21.31
N VAL A 85 -0.49 -3.98 20.38
CA VAL A 85 -0.04 -4.44 19.05
C VAL A 85 0.69 -3.33 18.30
N GLN A 86 0.17 -2.10 18.33
CA GLN A 86 0.82 -0.97 17.65
C GLN A 86 2.24 -0.71 18.17
N TRP A 87 2.45 -0.52 19.47
CA TRP A 87 3.79 -0.19 19.96
C TRP A 87 4.76 -1.37 19.88
N LEU A 88 4.30 -2.61 20.13
CA LEU A 88 5.13 -3.80 19.96
C LEU A 88 5.62 -3.98 18.53
N THR A 89 4.74 -3.86 17.56
CA THR A 89 5.10 -3.97 16.14
C THR A 89 6.09 -2.89 15.72
N LEU A 90 5.94 -1.65 16.20
CA LEU A 90 6.90 -0.58 15.94
C LEU A 90 8.28 -0.89 16.52
N VAL A 91 8.36 -1.38 17.76
CA VAL A 91 9.63 -1.74 18.40
C VAL A 91 10.30 -2.91 17.69
N PHE A 92 9.56 -4.00 17.41
CA PHE A 92 10.12 -5.16 16.71
C PHE A 92 10.52 -4.83 15.27
N HIS A 93 9.79 -3.92 14.60
CA HIS A 93 10.16 -3.44 13.27
C HIS A 93 11.51 -2.71 13.32
N GLY A 94 11.69 -1.77 14.23
CA GLY A 94 12.95 -1.05 14.40
C GLY A 94 14.13 -1.96 14.74
N ILE A 95 13.94 -2.93 15.65
CA ILE A 95 14.96 -3.94 15.98
C ILE A 95 15.29 -4.79 14.75
N GLY A 96 14.28 -5.25 14.01
CA GLY A 96 14.46 -6.06 12.80
C GLY A 96 15.26 -5.32 11.72
N LEU A 97 14.97 -4.04 11.50
CA LEU A 97 15.72 -3.19 10.56
C LEU A 97 17.17 -3.06 10.96
N TRP A 98 17.45 -2.82 12.24
CA TRP A 98 18.83 -2.72 12.73
C TRP A 98 19.57 -4.06 12.66
N ALA A 99 18.88 -5.17 12.88
CA ALA A 99 19.48 -6.49 12.76
C ALA A 99 19.82 -6.81 11.29
N VAL A 100 18.89 -6.58 10.35
CA VAL A 100 19.07 -6.89 8.93
C VAL A 100 20.21 -6.08 8.29
N MET A 101 20.52 -4.89 8.82
CA MET A 101 21.61 -4.04 8.34
C MET A 101 22.99 -4.75 8.36
N PHE A 102 23.18 -5.77 9.20
CA PHE A 102 24.44 -6.48 9.34
C PHE A 102 24.56 -7.74 8.48
N PHE A 103 23.48 -8.14 7.81
CA PHE A 103 23.45 -9.37 7.04
C PHE A 103 23.61 -9.11 5.54
N THR A 104 24.36 -9.98 4.90
CA THR A 104 24.62 -9.95 3.45
C THR A 104 24.31 -11.28 2.77
N ASP A 105 24.01 -12.33 3.55
CA ASP A 105 23.65 -13.64 3.02
C ASP A 105 22.21 -13.66 2.48
N PHE A 106 22.01 -14.30 1.33
CA PHE A 106 20.73 -14.36 0.64
C PHE A 106 19.60 -14.94 1.50
N TRP A 107 19.85 -16.09 2.16
CA TRP A 107 18.82 -16.78 2.93
C TRP A 107 18.47 -16.02 4.21
N VAL A 108 19.50 -15.45 4.85
CA VAL A 108 19.29 -14.62 6.04
C VAL A 108 18.49 -13.37 5.70
N LEU A 109 18.76 -12.74 4.54
CA LEU A 109 17.98 -11.61 4.05
C LEU A 109 16.54 -12.01 3.71
N CYS A 110 16.31 -13.17 3.11
CA CYS A 110 14.95 -13.67 2.86
C CYS A 110 14.16 -13.82 4.17
N ILE A 111 14.75 -14.44 5.18
CA ILE A 111 14.11 -14.62 6.51
C ILE A 111 13.90 -13.27 7.18
N GLY A 112 14.92 -12.41 7.20
CA GLY A 112 14.86 -11.08 7.79
C GLY A 112 13.81 -10.20 7.14
N MET A 113 13.73 -10.19 5.81
CA MET A 113 12.72 -9.40 5.08
C MET A 113 11.32 -9.95 5.25
N THR A 114 11.16 -11.29 5.37
CA THR A 114 9.86 -11.89 5.74
C THR A 114 9.43 -11.41 7.14
N PHE A 115 10.34 -11.42 8.11
CA PHE A 115 10.06 -10.92 9.45
C PHE A 115 9.70 -9.42 9.44
N ILE A 116 10.48 -8.59 8.76
CA ILE A 116 10.22 -7.14 8.62
C ILE A 116 8.85 -6.91 7.98
N GLY A 117 8.54 -7.60 6.90
CA GLY A 117 7.23 -7.50 6.24
C GLY A 117 6.08 -7.89 7.18
N MET A 118 6.25 -8.99 7.93
CA MET A 118 5.26 -9.46 8.88
C MET A 118 4.98 -8.43 9.98
N VAL A 119 6.02 -7.89 10.60
CA VAL A 119 5.88 -6.94 11.70
C VAL A 119 5.36 -5.59 11.21
N SER A 120 5.85 -5.10 10.07
CA SER A 120 5.42 -3.83 9.46
C SER A 120 3.93 -3.81 9.12
N GLU A 121 3.41 -4.90 8.54
CA GLU A 121 1.99 -4.96 8.13
C GLU A 121 1.06 -5.37 9.27
N ALA A 122 1.55 -5.97 10.36
CA ALA A 122 0.76 -6.22 11.56
C ALA A 122 0.30 -4.92 12.27
N PHE A 123 1.02 -3.81 12.10
CA PHE A 123 0.62 -2.49 12.59
C PHE A 123 -0.70 -1.98 11.96
N ARG A 124 -0.95 -2.31 10.70
CA ARG A 124 -2.03 -1.73 9.90
C ARG A 124 -3.45 -2.05 10.42
N PRO A 125 -3.83 -3.31 10.71
CA PRO A 125 -5.14 -3.61 11.30
C PRO A 125 -5.31 -2.97 12.67
N ALA A 126 -4.28 -2.99 13.53
CA ALA A 126 -4.32 -2.34 14.83
C ALA A 126 -4.58 -0.84 14.73
N ASN A 127 -3.92 -0.15 13.79
CA ASN A 127 -4.12 1.26 13.54
C ASN A 127 -5.54 1.58 13.01
N SER A 128 -6.11 0.71 12.18
CA SER A 128 -7.49 0.86 11.69
C SER A 128 -8.51 0.74 12.81
N VAL A 129 -8.31 -0.20 13.73
CA VAL A 129 -9.14 -0.36 14.93
C VAL A 129 -9.02 0.85 15.87
N ALA A 130 -7.79 1.36 16.07
CA ALA A 130 -7.54 2.55 16.89
C ALA A 130 -8.31 3.76 16.35
N ILE A 131 -8.24 4.03 15.04
CA ILE A 131 -8.98 5.12 14.40
C ILE A 131 -10.49 4.95 14.59
N LYS A 132 -11.02 3.72 14.42
CA LYS A 132 -12.43 3.42 14.59
C LYS A 132 -12.89 3.68 16.02
N GLN A 133 -12.10 3.34 17.02
CA GLN A 133 -12.45 3.53 18.44
C GLN A 133 -12.35 4.99 18.91
N HIS A 134 -11.50 5.79 18.27
CA HIS A 134 -11.31 7.20 18.60
C HIS A 134 -12.06 8.17 17.68
N SER A 135 -12.85 7.67 16.74
CA SER A 135 -13.66 8.49 15.83
C SER A 135 -15.14 8.14 15.94
N ASP A 136 -16.00 9.15 16.00
CA ASP A 136 -17.44 8.99 15.92
C ASP A 136 -17.85 8.65 14.47
N GLU A 137 -19.06 8.13 14.31
CA GLU A 137 -19.60 7.78 12.99
C GLU A 137 -19.56 8.97 11.99
N LYS A 138 -19.83 10.17 12.48
CA LYS A 138 -19.81 11.42 11.68
C LYS A 138 -18.40 11.86 11.28
N THR A 139 -17.38 11.54 12.06
CA THR A 139 -15.98 11.95 11.85
C THR A 139 -15.11 10.84 11.24
N ARG A 140 -15.59 9.58 11.22
CA ARG A 140 -14.81 8.40 10.80
C ARG A 140 -14.22 8.54 9.39
N THR A 141 -15.02 8.95 8.42
CA THR A 141 -14.56 9.15 7.04
C THR A 141 -13.46 10.20 6.97
N ARG A 142 -13.61 11.32 7.70
CA ARG A 142 -12.59 12.37 7.76
C ARG A 142 -11.32 11.91 8.47
N SER A 143 -11.45 11.09 9.52
CA SER A 143 -10.33 10.49 10.24
C SER A 143 -9.50 9.56 9.35
N MET A 144 -10.17 8.71 8.57
CA MET A 144 -9.51 7.85 7.59
C MET A 144 -8.81 8.66 6.48
N SER A 145 -9.44 9.75 6.05
CA SER A 145 -8.86 10.68 5.05
C SER A 145 -7.61 11.38 5.57
N LEU A 146 -7.64 11.87 6.84
CA LEU A 146 -6.46 12.46 7.48
C LEU A 146 -5.30 11.45 7.54
N MET A 147 -5.60 10.20 7.90
CA MET A 147 -4.59 9.13 7.93
C MET A 147 -3.97 8.90 6.55
N ARG A 148 -4.76 8.87 5.47
CA ARG A 148 -4.22 8.73 4.10
C ARG A 148 -3.32 9.90 3.71
N VAL A 149 -3.71 11.12 4.03
CA VAL A 149 -2.86 12.32 3.80
C VAL A 149 -1.54 12.18 4.54
N ALA A 150 -1.57 11.76 5.81
CA ALA A 150 -0.37 11.55 6.62
C ALA A 150 0.55 10.47 6.03
N VAL A 151 0.00 9.34 5.57
CA VAL A 151 0.78 8.25 4.96
C VAL A 151 1.39 8.68 3.63
N ASN A 152 0.66 9.35 2.75
CA ASN A 152 1.18 9.80 1.45
C ASN A 152 2.27 10.87 1.61
N LEU A 153 2.08 11.79 2.56
CA LEU A 153 3.13 12.75 2.92
C LEU A 153 4.38 12.04 3.44
N ALA A 154 4.20 11.06 4.32
CA ALA A 154 5.28 10.28 4.90
C ALA A 154 6.10 9.52 3.84
N ILE A 155 5.44 8.88 2.88
CA ILE A 155 6.12 8.19 1.78
C ILE A 155 6.93 9.17 0.93
N SER A 156 6.40 10.37 0.67
CA SER A 156 7.16 11.42 -0.04
C SER A 156 8.40 11.85 0.72
N VAL A 157 8.28 12.01 2.06
CA VAL A 157 9.42 12.31 2.95
C VAL A 157 10.42 11.17 2.95
N ALA A 158 9.96 9.91 2.99
CA ALA A 158 10.83 8.72 2.94
C ALA A 158 11.62 8.64 1.63
N LEU A 159 10.99 8.95 0.50
CA LEU A 159 11.64 8.93 -0.81
C LEU A 159 12.70 10.02 -0.95
N ILE A 160 12.39 11.25 -0.56
CA ILE A 160 13.35 12.36 -0.62
C ILE A 160 14.47 12.16 0.40
N GLY A 161 14.11 11.90 1.65
CA GLY A 161 15.06 11.73 2.75
C GLY A 161 15.94 10.50 2.55
N GLY A 162 15.37 9.38 2.12
CA GLY A 162 16.10 8.16 1.84
C GLY A 162 17.11 8.35 0.71
N GLY A 163 16.72 9.00 -0.38
CA GLY A 163 17.64 9.33 -1.47
C GLY A 163 18.84 10.19 -1.03
N LEU A 164 18.61 11.16 -0.13
CA LEU A 164 19.68 11.98 0.45
C LEU A 164 20.57 11.20 1.42
N LEU A 165 19.98 10.31 2.24
CA LEU A 165 20.72 9.50 3.21
C LEU A 165 21.64 8.48 2.54
N VAL A 166 21.28 7.96 1.38
CA VAL A 166 22.16 7.05 0.62
C VAL A 166 23.49 7.72 0.27
N ALA A 167 23.50 9.04 0.02
CA ALA A 167 24.75 9.79 -0.23
C ALA A 167 25.71 9.75 0.98
N LEU A 168 25.19 9.58 2.20
CA LEU A 168 25.96 9.41 3.43
C LEU A 168 26.35 7.93 3.66
N GLY A 169 25.71 7.01 2.97
CA GLY A 169 25.90 5.56 3.05
C GLY A 169 24.61 4.79 3.33
N TRP A 170 24.52 3.61 2.76
CA TRP A 170 23.33 2.75 2.83
C TRP A 170 22.87 2.38 4.26
N LYS A 171 23.80 2.29 5.20
CA LYS A 171 23.48 1.98 6.61
C LYS A 171 22.58 3.03 7.26
N TRP A 172 22.67 4.29 6.81
CA TRP A 172 21.86 5.35 7.36
C TRP A 172 20.36 5.17 7.10
N LEU A 173 19.99 4.48 6.01
CA LEU A 173 18.59 4.13 5.77
C LEU A 173 18.03 3.29 6.93
N PHE A 174 18.75 2.24 7.32
CA PHE A 174 18.32 1.33 8.40
C PHE A 174 18.33 2.01 9.76
N ILE A 175 19.35 2.84 10.03
CA ILE A 175 19.48 3.55 11.31
C ILE A 175 18.32 4.53 11.48
N VAL A 176 18.07 5.38 10.48
CA VAL A 176 17.02 6.40 10.56
C VAL A 176 15.63 5.77 10.56
N ASP A 177 15.37 4.74 9.72
CA ASP A 177 14.10 4.02 9.68
C ASP A 177 13.81 3.35 11.04
N GLY A 178 14.81 2.69 11.65
CA GLY A 178 14.70 2.14 13.00
C GLY A 178 14.41 3.20 14.05
N LEU A 179 15.12 4.35 14.00
CA LEU A 179 14.90 5.46 14.93
C LEU A 179 13.50 6.05 14.81
N THR A 180 12.97 6.18 13.59
CA THR A 180 11.58 6.66 13.38
C THR A 180 10.57 5.67 13.93
N CYS A 181 10.82 4.34 13.81
CA CYS A 181 9.98 3.32 14.43
C CYS A 181 9.97 3.46 15.97
N PHE A 182 11.13 3.61 16.61
CA PHE A 182 11.20 3.82 18.06
C PHE A 182 10.59 5.15 18.49
N GLY A 183 10.80 6.23 17.72
CA GLY A 183 10.17 7.54 17.96
C GLY A 183 8.65 7.48 17.88
N ALA A 184 8.11 6.76 16.89
CA ALA A 184 6.68 6.52 16.75
C ALA A 184 6.13 5.69 17.91
N ALA A 185 6.85 4.65 18.34
CA ALA A 185 6.47 3.84 19.52
C ALA A 185 6.48 4.67 20.81
N ALA A 186 7.53 5.46 21.03
CA ALA A 186 7.63 6.35 22.17
C ALA A 186 6.49 7.38 22.19
N MET A 187 6.24 8.04 21.06
CA MET A 187 5.12 8.98 20.94
C MET A 187 3.78 8.32 21.24
N LEU A 188 3.55 7.10 20.76
CA LEU A 188 2.32 6.36 21.05
C LEU A 188 2.17 6.10 22.54
N ILE A 189 3.24 5.59 23.20
CA ILE A 189 3.24 5.22 24.61
C ILE A 189 3.01 6.45 25.51
N PHE A 190 3.66 7.58 25.22
CA PHE A 190 3.57 8.78 26.06
C PHE A 190 2.34 9.64 25.77
N SER A 191 1.79 9.59 24.55
CA SER A 191 0.73 10.52 24.14
C SER A 191 -0.66 9.91 24.09
N LEU A 192 -0.78 8.60 23.87
CA LEU A 192 -2.06 7.91 23.78
C LEU A 192 -2.29 7.05 25.03
N LYS A 193 -3.36 7.35 25.78
CA LYS A 193 -3.78 6.47 26.88
C LYS A 193 -4.59 5.31 26.29
N GLU A 194 -4.30 4.10 26.76
CA GLU A 194 -5.08 2.92 26.43
C GLU A 194 -6.54 3.17 26.83
N LYS A 195 -7.42 3.34 25.85
CA LYS A 195 -8.86 3.23 26.11
C LYS A 195 -9.11 1.75 26.37
N LYS A 196 -9.56 1.39 27.60
CA LYS A 196 -10.06 0.04 27.86
C LYS A 196 -11.00 -0.31 26.73
N GLN A 197 -10.63 -1.30 25.90
CA GLN A 197 -11.60 -1.93 25.04
C GLN A 197 -12.77 -2.32 25.95
N ILE A 198 -13.97 -1.85 25.62
CA ILE A 198 -15.18 -2.49 26.13
C ILE A 198 -15.07 -3.88 25.51
N SER A 199 -14.41 -4.75 26.24
CA SER A 199 -14.29 -6.16 25.91
C SER A 199 -15.71 -6.62 25.68
N ALA A 200 -16.02 -7.03 24.47
CA ALA A 200 -17.19 -7.86 24.27
C ALA A 200 -16.99 -8.99 25.31
N GLN A 201 -17.85 -8.97 26.32
CA GLN A 201 -17.80 -9.88 27.44
C GLN A 201 -17.59 -11.28 26.92
N ASN A 202 -16.50 -11.90 27.38
CA ASN A 202 -16.00 -13.22 27.04
C ASN A 202 -15.48 -13.39 25.58
N PRO A 203 -14.15 -13.51 25.38
CA PRO A 203 -13.68 -14.16 24.17
C PRO A 203 -14.28 -15.58 24.18
N PRO A 204 -14.91 -16.03 23.10
CA PRO A 204 -15.34 -17.39 23.04
C PRO A 204 -14.11 -18.28 23.26
N PRO A 205 -14.19 -19.34 24.09
CA PRO A 205 -13.07 -20.23 24.30
C PRO A 205 -12.63 -20.76 22.93
N LEU A 206 -11.30 -20.88 22.74
CA LEU A 206 -10.71 -21.52 21.58
C LEU A 206 -11.22 -22.97 21.48
N ARG A 207 -12.39 -23.17 20.92
CA ARG A 207 -12.84 -24.46 20.44
C ARG A 207 -12.47 -24.53 18.96
N GLU A 208 -11.85 -25.58 18.57
CA GLU A 208 -11.55 -25.92 17.17
C GLU A 208 -12.81 -25.88 16.25
N GLU A 209 -14.00 -25.86 16.84
CA GLU A 209 -15.29 -25.71 16.17
C GLU A 209 -15.63 -24.26 15.76
N SER A 210 -14.86 -23.23 16.23
CA SER A 210 -15.24 -21.81 16.03
C SER A 210 -14.96 -21.29 14.63
N PHE A 211 -14.17 -21.95 13.82
CA PHE A 211 -13.92 -21.52 12.43
C PHE A 211 -15.16 -21.77 11.54
N GLY A 212 -15.96 -22.81 11.85
CA GLY A 212 -17.24 -23.09 11.21
C GLY A 212 -18.40 -22.23 11.73
N GLN A 213 -18.44 -21.98 13.05
CA GLN A 213 -19.57 -21.28 13.70
C GLN A 213 -19.53 -19.75 13.57
N TYR A 214 -18.38 -19.12 13.37
CA TYR A 214 -18.32 -17.69 13.07
C TYR A 214 -18.96 -17.35 11.71
N ILE A 215 -19.08 -18.34 10.85
CA ILE A 215 -19.80 -18.25 9.58
C ILE A 215 -21.31 -18.46 9.79
N ASP A 216 -21.74 -19.16 10.85
CA ASP A 216 -23.14 -19.61 11.03
C ASP A 216 -24.00 -18.77 11.98
N SER A 217 -23.45 -17.88 12.80
CA SER A 217 -24.20 -17.24 13.89
C SER A 217 -24.94 -15.93 13.56
N LYS A 218 -24.93 -15.46 12.30
CA LYS A 218 -25.94 -14.53 11.79
C LYS A 218 -26.79 -15.28 10.79
N SER A 219 -28.09 -15.38 11.03
CA SER A 219 -29.10 -15.94 10.13
C SER A 219 -28.67 -15.73 8.67
N VAL A 220 -28.02 -16.75 8.11
CA VAL A 220 -27.56 -16.74 6.72
C VAL A 220 -28.84 -16.82 5.90
N ASP A 221 -29.23 -15.71 5.33
CA ASP A 221 -30.17 -15.73 4.23
C ASP A 221 -29.55 -16.63 3.14
N THR A 222 -30.06 -17.86 3.06
CA THR A 222 -29.51 -18.95 2.24
C THR A 222 -29.49 -18.63 0.75
N ASN A 223 -30.06 -17.50 0.36
CA ASN A 223 -30.19 -17.05 -1.03
C ASN A 223 -29.06 -16.10 -1.50
N THR A 224 -28.09 -15.74 -0.64
CA THR A 224 -26.98 -14.85 -1.04
C THR A 224 -25.76 -15.64 -1.51
N ARG A 225 -25.30 -15.33 -2.73
CA ARG A 225 -24.08 -15.94 -3.33
C ARG A 225 -22.84 -15.65 -2.50
N SER A 226 -22.01 -16.66 -2.24
CA SER A 226 -20.69 -16.48 -1.66
C SER A 226 -19.79 -15.69 -2.61
N ALA A 227 -18.95 -14.79 -2.08
CA ALA A 227 -17.97 -14.03 -2.87
C ALA A 227 -17.06 -14.92 -3.73
N TYR A 228 -16.72 -16.12 -3.23
CA TYR A 228 -15.91 -17.13 -3.94
C TYR A 228 -16.63 -17.81 -5.12
N ARG A 229 -17.94 -17.66 -5.25
CA ARG A 229 -18.75 -18.21 -6.35
C ARG A 229 -19.38 -17.11 -7.23
N ASP A 230 -19.15 -15.87 -6.88
CA ASP A 230 -19.61 -14.74 -7.69
C ASP A 230 -18.64 -14.48 -8.85
N LYS A 231 -18.98 -15.00 -10.03
CA LYS A 231 -18.15 -14.88 -11.23
C LYS A 231 -17.85 -13.42 -11.62
N LYS A 232 -18.81 -12.51 -11.39
CA LYS A 232 -18.60 -11.08 -11.67
C LYS A 232 -17.56 -10.50 -10.71
N TYR A 233 -17.68 -10.83 -9.43
CA TYR A 233 -16.74 -10.38 -8.44
C TYR A 233 -15.34 -10.99 -8.62
N LEU A 234 -15.26 -12.28 -8.95
CA LEU A 234 -13.98 -12.94 -9.25
C LEU A 234 -13.27 -12.32 -10.46
N LEU A 235 -14.01 -11.92 -11.50
CA LEU A 235 -13.43 -11.19 -12.63
C LEU A 235 -12.91 -9.82 -12.20
N PHE A 236 -13.64 -9.11 -11.33
CA PHE A 236 -13.18 -7.85 -10.75
C PHE A 236 -11.91 -8.04 -9.93
N ILE A 237 -11.83 -9.05 -9.08
CA ILE A 237 -10.66 -9.39 -8.28
C ILE A 237 -9.46 -9.73 -9.16
N PHE A 238 -9.64 -10.54 -10.19
CA PHE A 238 -8.60 -10.88 -11.15
C PHE A 238 -8.07 -9.64 -11.88
N SER A 239 -8.97 -8.77 -12.37
CA SER A 239 -8.58 -7.52 -13.02
C SER A 239 -7.88 -6.56 -12.06
N THR A 240 -8.32 -6.50 -10.81
CA THR A 240 -7.68 -5.72 -9.74
C THR A 240 -6.28 -6.25 -9.41
N PHE A 241 -6.11 -7.55 -9.30
CA PHE A 241 -4.81 -8.20 -9.08
C PHE A 241 -3.83 -7.83 -10.19
N ILE A 242 -4.24 -7.93 -11.46
CA ILE A 242 -3.38 -7.54 -12.61
C ILE A 242 -3.03 -6.05 -12.53
N GLY A 243 -4.02 -5.18 -12.35
CA GLY A 243 -3.79 -3.73 -12.27
C GLY A 243 -2.89 -3.34 -11.09
N ALA A 244 -3.06 -3.98 -9.93
CA ALA A 244 -2.21 -3.78 -8.77
C ALA A 244 -0.77 -4.29 -9.00
N THR A 245 -0.60 -5.42 -9.70
CA THR A 245 0.72 -5.96 -10.07
C THR A 245 1.48 -4.99 -10.98
N VAL A 246 0.80 -4.35 -11.92
CA VAL A 246 1.38 -3.30 -12.75
C VAL A 246 1.72 -2.06 -11.92
N PHE A 247 0.80 -1.60 -11.07
CA PHE A 247 1.04 -0.44 -10.21
C PHE A 247 2.26 -0.62 -9.30
N MET A 248 2.42 -1.80 -8.70
CA MET A 248 3.53 -2.08 -7.78
C MET A 248 4.92 -2.00 -8.44
N GLN A 249 5.02 -2.04 -9.77
CA GLN A 249 6.30 -1.84 -10.45
C GLN A 249 6.91 -0.45 -10.17
N ILE A 250 6.10 0.57 -9.86
CA ILE A 250 6.60 1.90 -9.48
C ILE A 250 7.56 1.82 -8.28
N MET A 251 7.29 0.89 -7.35
CA MET A 251 8.09 0.73 -6.13
C MET A 251 9.28 -0.21 -6.34
N TRP A 252 9.09 -1.29 -7.09
CA TRP A 252 10.05 -2.39 -7.12
C TRP A 252 11.04 -2.33 -8.28
N THR A 253 10.63 -1.89 -9.47
CA THR A 253 11.48 -1.95 -10.67
C THR A 253 11.82 -0.59 -11.27
N VAL A 254 10.95 0.42 -11.13
CA VAL A 254 11.20 1.77 -11.66
C VAL A 254 12.44 2.43 -11.06
N PRO A 255 12.73 2.34 -9.74
CA PRO A 255 13.97 2.88 -9.19
C PRO A 255 15.22 2.22 -9.80
N ALA A 256 15.20 0.90 -10.02
CA ALA A 256 16.29 0.18 -10.67
C ALA A 256 16.47 0.59 -12.14
N PHE A 257 15.37 0.86 -12.85
CA PHE A 257 15.41 1.41 -14.21
C PHE A 257 16.05 2.81 -14.23
N PHE A 258 15.65 3.72 -13.36
CA PHE A 258 16.25 5.05 -13.26
C PHE A 258 17.76 4.99 -12.95
N LYS A 259 18.17 4.06 -12.09
CA LYS A 259 19.58 3.84 -11.80
C LYS A 259 20.34 3.23 -12.98
N GLY A 260 19.82 2.12 -13.53
CA GLY A 260 20.54 1.31 -14.52
C GLY A 260 20.53 1.89 -15.94
N VAL A 261 19.43 2.56 -16.33
CA VAL A 261 19.25 3.07 -17.70
C VAL A 261 19.48 4.58 -17.79
N TYR A 262 18.98 5.35 -16.83
CA TYR A 262 19.17 6.82 -16.84
C TYR A 262 20.43 7.26 -16.12
N GLY A 263 21.08 6.38 -15.35
CA GLY A 263 22.32 6.67 -14.61
C GLY A 263 22.12 7.64 -13.44
N TRP A 264 20.90 7.79 -12.95
CA TRP A 264 20.61 8.75 -11.90
C TRP A 264 21.08 8.27 -10.52
N ASN A 265 21.46 9.23 -9.68
CA ASN A 265 21.76 8.96 -8.29
C ASN A 265 20.47 8.79 -7.47
N GLU A 266 20.59 8.21 -6.28
CA GLU A 266 19.48 7.87 -5.42
C GLU A 266 18.69 9.09 -4.94
N ALA A 267 19.36 10.23 -4.73
CA ALA A 267 18.71 11.49 -4.37
C ALA A 267 17.77 11.98 -5.48
N THR A 268 18.20 11.91 -6.74
CA THR A 268 17.38 12.25 -7.91
C THR A 268 16.21 11.27 -8.04
N ILE A 269 16.47 9.97 -7.89
CA ILE A 269 15.44 8.93 -7.94
C ILE A 269 14.38 9.17 -6.86
N GLY A 270 14.81 9.46 -5.64
CA GLY A 270 13.90 9.77 -4.53
C GLY A 270 13.06 11.02 -4.77
N ALA A 271 13.69 12.10 -5.25
CA ALA A 271 13.00 13.37 -5.54
C ALA A 271 11.94 13.22 -6.65
N ILE A 272 12.26 12.51 -7.73
CA ILE A 272 11.30 12.23 -8.82
C ILE A 272 10.17 11.31 -8.33
N SER A 273 10.50 10.26 -7.60
CA SER A 273 9.50 9.32 -7.07
C SER A 273 8.54 9.98 -6.08
N ALA A 274 8.99 10.98 -5.33
CA ALA A 274 8.15 11.73 -4.39
C ALA A 274 7.05 12.54 -5.08
N ILE A 275 7.18 12.85 -6.38
CA ILE A 275 6.13 13.54 -7.17
C ILE A 275 4.81 12.77 -7.09
N ASN A 276 4.84 11.42 -7.14
CA ASN A 276 3.65 10.60 -7.00
C ASN A 276 2.94 10.85 -5.67
N GLY A 277 3.63 10.71 -4.53
CA GLY A 277 3.03 10.90 -3.22
C GLY A 277 2.48 12.32 -3.02
N ILE A 278 3.22 13.35 -3.48
CA ILE A 278 2.78 14.76 -3.41
C ILE A 278 1.55 14.99 -4.30
N ALA A 279 1.54 14.44 -5.52
CA ALA A 279 0.41 14.57 -6.44
C ALA A 279 -0.85 13.90 -5.86
N VAL A 280 -0.74 12.69 -5.35
CA VAL A 280 -1.86 11.97 -4.72
C VAL A 280 -2.36 12.75 -3.50
N MET A 281 -1.47 13.17 -2.59
CA MET A 281 -1.84 13.93 -1.39
C MET A 281 -2.61 15.21 -1.73
N THR A 282 -2.17 15.94 -2.76
CA THR A 282 -2.72 17.27 -3.09
C THR A 282 -3.96 17.19 -3.99
N LEU A 283 -3.99 16.24 -4.94
CA LEU A 283 -5.00 16.20 -6.00
C LEU A 283 -6.13 15.22 -5.73
N GLU A 284 -5.91 14.14 -4.97
CA GLU A 284 -6.88 13.05 -4.82
C GLU A 284 -8.24 13.58 -4.33
N MET A 285 -8.27 14.20 -3.15
CA MET A 285 -9.51 14.67 -2.55
C MET A 285 -10.25 15.73 -3.37
N PRO A 286 -9.60 16.81 -3.85
CA PRO A 286 -10.27 17.79 -4.69
C PRO A 286 -10.80 17.21 -5.99
N LEU A 287 -10.09 16.27 -6.58
CA LEU A 287 -10.48 15.66 -7.84
C LEU A 287 -11.66 14.71 -7.64
N ILE A 288 -11.58 13.78 -6.69
CA ILE A 288 -12.66 12.83 -6.39
C ILE A 288 -13.94 13.57 -6.09
N PHE A 289 -13.91 14.57 -5.21
CA PHE A 289 -15.08 15.37 -4.86
C PHE A 289 -15.79 15.99 -6.09
N ARG A 290 -15.02 16.34 -7.13
CA ARG A 290 -15.59 16.93 -8.37
C ARG A 290 -16.15 15.91 -9.34
N ILE A 291 -15.68 14.66 -9.31
CA ILE A 291 -15.95 13.69 -10.37
C ILE A 291 -16.76 12.48 -9.91
N GLU A 292 -16.81 12.15 -8.60
CA GLU A 292 -17.40 10.91 -8.07
C GLU A 292 -18.84 10.65 -8.52
N HIS A 293 -19.64 11.72 -8.73
CA HIS A 293 -21.03 11.61 -9.18
C HIS A 293 -21.22 11.72 -10.71
N LYS A 294 -20.15 11.98 -11.48
CA LYS A 294 -20.28 12.24 -12.91
C LYS A 294 -20.38 10.98 -13.77
N ARG A 295 -19.78 9.89 -13.32
CA ARG A 295 -19.74 8.61 -14.04
C ARG A 295 -19.75 7.44 -13.05
N LYS A 296 -20.03 6.22 -13.57
CA LYS A 296 -19.93 4.98 -12.77
C LYS A 296 -18.48 4.73 -12.31
N PRO A 297 -18.27 4.11 -11.12
CA PRO A 297 -16.93 3.83 -10.60
C PRO A 297 -16.02 3.08 -11.59
N MET A 298 -16.55 2.08 -12.30
CA MET A 298 -15.78 1.30 -13.28
C MET A 298 -15.23 2.11 -14.43
N TRP A 299 -15.88 3.21 -14.82
CA TRP A 299 -15.36 4.11 -15.85
C TRP A 299 -14.04 4.77 -15.40
N PHE A 300 -13.98 5.22 -14.13
CA PHE A 300 -12.76 5.82 -13.55
C PHE A 300 -11.67 4.78 -13.38
N VAL A 301 -12.01 3.57 -12.90
CA VAL A 301 -11.04 2.47 -12.78
C VAL A 301 -10.39 2.16 -14.14
N ARG A 302 -11.20 2.07 -15.21
CA ARG A 302 -10.66 1.86 -16.56
C ARG A 302 -9.76 3.00 -17.03
N LEU A 303 -10.14 4.25 -16.78
CA LEU A 303 -9.31 5.41 -17.09
C LEU A 303 -7.97 5.35 -16.35
N GLY A 304 -7.97 4.97 -15.07
CA GLY A 304 -6.77 4.82 -14.29
C GLY A 304 -5.85 3.70 -14.78
N ILE A 305 -6.42 2.56 -15.19
CA ILE A 305 -5.65 1.47 -15.83
C ILE A 305 -5.04 1.93 -17.16
N LEU A 306 -5.76 2.74 -17.95
CA LEU A 306 -5.20 3.33 -19.16
C LEU A 306 -4.03 4.28 -18.85
N CYS A 307 -4.13 5.07 -17.78
CA CYS A 307 -3.01 5.89 -17.30
C CYS A 307 -1.78 5.04 -16.96
N TYR A 308 -1.96 3.87 -16.32
CA TYR A 308 -0.85 2.95 -16.07
C TYR A 308 -0.23 2.44 -17.38
N ALA A 309 -1.02 2.01 -18.35
CA ALA A 309 -0.51 1.54 -19.63
C ALA A 309 0.33 2.62 -20.34
N VAL A 310 -0.21 3.84 -20.44
CA VAL A 310 0.46 4.97 -21.09
C VAL A 310 1.73 5.37 -20.35
N SER A 311 1.72 5.36 -19.00
CA SER A 311 2.89 5.71 -18.20
C SER A 311 4.07 4.76 -18.45
N TYR A 312 3.83 3.44 -18.46
CA TYR A 312 4.90 2.46 -18.70
C TYR A 312 5.37 2.46 -20.16
N LEU A 313 4.48 2.67 -21.14
CA LEU A 313 4.87 2.82 -22.55
C LEU A 313 5.79 4.04 -22.76
N ALA A 314 5.69 5.09 -21.96
CA ALA A 314 6.59 6.23 -22.05
C ALA A 314 8.06 5.84 -21.85
N PHE A 315 8.37 4.81 -21.09
CA PHE A 315 9.73 4.33 -20.88
C PHE A 315 10.32 3.53 -22.06
N THR A 316 9.56 3.31 -23.12
CA THR A 316 10.08 2.73 -24.38
C THR A 316 10.72 3.78 -25.29
N PHE A 317 10.56 5.07 -24.99
CA PHE A 317 11.18 6.16 -25.71
C PHE A 317 12.65 6.35 -25.33
N PRO A 318 13.47 7.05 -26.18
CA PRO A 318 14.90 7.21 -25.94
C PRO A 318 15.24 7.86 -24.62
N ALA A 319 16.30 7.39 -23.97
CA ALA A 319 16.78 7.89 -22.68
C ALA A 319 17.25 9.36 -22.70
N SER A 320 17.49 9.95 -23.87
CA SER A 320 17.75 11.38 -24.03
C SER A 320 16.64 12.29 -23.49
N LEU A 321 15.41 11.77 -23.39
CA LEU A 321 14.24 12.44 -22.84
C LEU A 321 13.96 12.07 -21.36
N SER A 322 14.91 11.44 -20.66
CA SER A 322 14.73 10.80 -19.35
C SER A 322 13.96 11.65 -18.33
N TRP A 323 14.30 12.94 -18.18
CA TRP A 323 13.63 13.85 -17.26
C TRP A 323 12.14 14.06 -17.58
N TYR A 324 11.84 14.32 -18.84
CA TYR A 324 10.45 14.53 -19.29
C TYR A 324 9.64 13.24 -19.16
N LEU A 325 10.22 12.09 -19.52
CA LEU A 325 9.57 10.79 -19.43
C LEU A 325 9.30 10.39 -17.98
N ALA A 326 10.25 10.63 -17.07
CA ALA A 326 10.07 10.31 -15.66
C ALA A 326 9.00 11.19 -14.99
N VAL A 327 9.02 12.51 -15.25
CA VAL A 327 7.97 13.41 -14.74
C VAL A 327 6.61 13.05 -15.32
N PHE A 328 6.53 12.79 -16.63
CA PHE A 328 5.31 12.33 -17.28
C PHE A 328 4.80 11.02 -16.68
N PHE A 329 5.69 10.04 -16.48
CA PHE A 329 5.38 8.78 -15.82
C PHE A 329 4.77 9.02 -14.44
N MET A 330 5.44 9.81 -13.59
CA MET A 330 4.98 10.06 -12.21
C MET A 330 3.61 10.74 -12.18
N ILE A 331 3.37 11.70 -13.07
CA ILE A 331 2.06 12.37 -13.19
C ILE A 331 1.00 11.37 -13.66
N CYS A 332 1.26 10.61 -14.72
CA CYS A 332 0.29 9.65 -15.26
C CYS A 332 -0.04 8.54 -14.27
N VAL A 333 0.97 7.97 -13.59
CA VAL A 333 0.74 6.91 -12.60
C VAL A 333 0.00 7.44 -11.38
N SER A 334 0.22 8.70 -10.97
CA SER A 334 -0.53 9.34 -9.89
C SER A 334 -2.01 9.50 -10.23
N PHE A 335 -2.34 9.94 -11.44
CA PHE A 335 -3.73 9.96 -11.89
C PHE A 335 -4.32 8.54 -11.96
N GLY A 336 -3.53 7.57 -12.41
CA GLY A 336 -3.91 6.17 -12.39
C GLY A 336 -4.29 5.70 -11.00
N GLU A 337 -3.46 5.98 -10.00
CA GLU A 337 -3.71 5.64 -8.60
C GLU A 337 -4.98 6.31 -8.04
N ILE A 338 -5.13 7.62 -8.27
CA ILE A 338 -6.29 8.41 -7.83
C ILE A 338 -7.60 7.85 -8.43
N PHE A 339 -7.58 7.36 -9.67
CA PHE A 339 -8.75 6.80 -10.29
C PHE A 339 -8.99 5.33 -9.93
N VAL A 340 -7.93 4.52 -9.78
CA VAL A 340 -8.11 3.09 -9.50
C VAL A 340 -8.46 2.84 -8.04
N MET A 341 -7.65 3.31 -7.08
CA MET A 341 -7.79 2.89 -5.68
C MET A 341 -9.12 3.26 -5.02
N PRO A 342 -9.56 4.53 -5.03
CA PRO A 342 -10.80 4.90 -4.35
C PRO A 342 -12.04 4.31 -5.01
N PHE A 343 -12.08 4.31 -6.36
CA PHE A 343 -13.26 3.85 -7.08
C PHE A 343 -13.39 2.33 -7.08
N SER A 344 -12.28 1.55 -7.14
CA SER A 344 -12.33 0.11 -6.99
C SER A 344 -12.73 -0.31 -5.57
N THR A 345 -12.20 0.35 -4.54
CA THR A 345 -12.61 0.14 -3.15
C THR A 345 -14.09 0.46 -2.95
N SER A 346 -14.56 1.60 -3.45
CA SER A 346 -15.96 2.01 -3.38
C SER A 346 -16.89 1.02 -4.09
N TRP A 347 -16.46 0.45 -5.21
CA TRP A 347 -17.24 -0.56 -5.90
C TRP A 347 -17.25 -1.88 -5.13
N ALA A 348 -16.09 -2.35 -4.63
CA ALA A 348 -15.97 -3.58 -3.87
C ALA A 348 -16.81 -3.56 -2.58
N THR A 349 -16.86 -2.43 -1.87
CA THR A 349 -17.65 -2.28 -0.64
C THR A 349 -19.17 -2.30 -0.87
N LYS A 350 -19.64 -2.11 -2.09
CA LYS A 350 -21.05 -2.17 -2.45
C LYS A 350 -21.49 -3.56 -2.91
N GLN A 351 -20.55 -4.51 -3.01
CA GLN A 351 -20.87 -5.87 -3.43
C GLN A 351 -21.25 -6.76 -2.24
N GLY A 352 -22.13 -7.70 -2.50
CA GLY A 352 -22.62 -8.63 -1.46
C GLY A 352 -23.66 -8.04 -0.51
N SER A 353 -24.28 -8.90 0.26
CA SER A 353 -25.15 -8.51 1.37
C SER A 353 -24.32 -8.05 2.57
N GLU A 354 -24.93 -7.29 3.49
CA GLU A 354 -24.27 -6.85 4.73
C GLU A 354 -23.62 -8.00 5.50
N ALA A 355 -24.24 -9.18 5.51
CA ALA A 355 -23.73 -10.37 6.17
C ALA A 355 -22.45 -10.95 5.53
N ARG A 356 -22.20 -10.70 4.25
CA ARG A 356 -21.06 -11.27 3.49
C ARG A 356 -20.05 -10.23 2.99
N GLN A 357 -20.28 -8.96 3.29
CA GLN A 357 -19.39 -7.86 2.87
C GLN A 357 -17.93 -8.08 3.26
N GLY A 358 -17.71 -8.72 4.43
CA GLY A 358 -16.37 -9.10 4.88
C GLY A 358 -15.65 -10.05 3.93
N GLN A 359 -16.35 -11.04 3.34
CA GLN A 359 -15.75 -11.98 2.36
C GLN A 359 -15.33 -11.27 1.07
N TYR A 360 -16.16 -10.33 0.59
CA TYR A 360 -15.85 -9.53 -0.59
C TYR A 360 -14.62 -8.65 -0.34
N MET A 361 -14.56 -7.96 0.78
CA MET A 361 -13.41 -7.13 1.12
C MET A 361 -12.13 -7.93 1.40
N ALA A 362 -12.26 -9.13 1.97
CA ALA A 362 -11.13 -10.04 2.16
C ALA A 362 -10.48 -10.43 0.82
N LEU A 363 -11.28 -10.83 -0.18
CA LEU A 363 -10.78 -11.15 -1.51
C LEU A 363 -10.11 -9.93 -2.19
N TYR A 364 -10.68 -8.74 -2.01
CA TYR A 364 -10.08 -7.50 -2.51
C TYR A 364 -8.70 -7.25 -1.89
N THR A 365 -8.58 -7.41 -0.57
CA THR A 365 -7.31 -7.27 0.14
C THR A 365 -6.29 -8.34 -0.31
N ILE A 366 -6.73 -9.59 -0.47
CA ILE A 366 -5.88 -10.68 -0.97
C ILE A 366 -5.32 -10.35 -2.35
N ALA A 367 -6.10 -9.75 -3.26
CA ALA A 367 -5.61 -9.37 -4.58
C ALA A 367 -4.42 -8.40 -4.49
N TYR A 368 -4.52 -7.36 -3.67
CA TYR A 368 -3.41 -6.40 -3.45
C TYR A 368 -2.21 -7.04 -2.75
N SER A 369 -2.45 -7.86 -1.73
CA SER A 369 -1.37 -8.55 -1.00
C SER A 369 -0.62 -9.54 -1.90
N THR A 370 -1.33 -10.29 -2.73
CA THR A 370 -0.73 -11.20 -3.71
C THR A 370 0.07 -10.42 -4.76
N SER A 371 -0.41 -9.23 -5.18
CA SER A 371 0.34 -8.37 -6.09
C SER A 371 1.66 -7.90 -5.49
N ASN A 372 1.75 -7.64 -4.19
CA ASN A 372 2.99 -7.29 -3.52
C ASN A 372 4.04 -8.41 -3.54
N VAL A 373 3.61 -9.68 -3.63
CA VAL A 373 4.51 -10.82 -3.77
C VAL A 373 4.92 -11.03 -5.24
N ILE A 374 3.93 -11.01 -6.13
CA ILE A 374 4.13 -11.36 -7.54
C ILE A 374 4.82 -10.24 -8.32
N ALA A 375 4.54 -8.97 -8.03
CA ALA A 375 5.06 -7.85 -8.80
C ALA A 375 6.60 -7.78 -8.81
N PRO A 376 7.33 -7.82 -7.67
CA PRO A 376 8.77 -7.81 -7.70
C PRO A 376 9.35 -9.05 -8.39
N MET A 377 8.81 -10.22 -8.12
CA MET A 377 9.25 -11.47 -8.72
C MET A 377 9.08 -11.44 -10.25
N MET A 378 7.89 -11.12 -10.74
CA MET A 378 7.60 -11.03 -12.17
C MET A 378 8.48 -9.95 -12.83
N GLY A 379 8.52 -8.76 -12.25
CA GLY A 379 9.26 -7.63 -12.82
C GLY A 379 10.74 -7.94 -12.97
N THR A 380 11.37 -8.45 -11.93
CA THR A 380 12.81 -8.76 -11.93
C THR A 380 13.17 -9.96 -12.82
N GLN A 381 12.29 -10.99 -12.91
CA GLN A 381 12.48 -12.12 -13.83
C GLN A 381 12.40 -11.66 -15.30
N VAL A 382 11.42 -10.81 -15.64
CA VAL A 382 11.30 -10.26 -16.99
C VAL A 382 12.52 -9.39 -17.34
N ILE A 383 12.98 -8.56 -16.40
CA ILE A 383 14.18 -7.73 -16.60
C ILE A 383 15.40 -8.62 -16.83
N ALA A 384 15.59 -9.66 -16.02
CA ALA A 384 16.73 -10.55 -16.11
C ALA A 384 16.78 -11.34 -17.42
N ALA A 385 15.62 -11.74 -17.95
CA ALA A 385 15.53 -12.53 -19.18
C ALA A 385 15.51 -11.68 -20.46
N PHE A 386 14.84 -10.52 -20.44
CA PHE A 386 14.51 -9.75 -21.64
C PHE A 386 14.79 -8.25 -21.54
N GLY A 387 15.28 -7.78 -20.39
CA GLY A 387 15.58 -6.37 -20.14
C GLY A 387 14.36 -5.50 -19.77
N PHE A 388 14.64 -4.23 -19.46
CA PHE A 388 13.61 -3.28 -19.00
C PHE A 388 12.54 -2.98 -20.04
N THR A 389 12.92 -2.84 -21.31
CA THR A 389 11.95 -2.53 -22.38
C THR A 389 10.85 -3.60 -22.49
N ALA A 390 11.23 -4.88 -22.32
CA ALA A 390 10.27 -5.97 -22.32
C ALA A 390 9.30 -5.88 -21.14
N LEU A 391 9.79 -5.48 -19.95
CA LEU A 391 8.93 -5.27 -18.79
C LEU A 391 7.88 -4.19 -19.04
N TRP A 392 8.23 -3.10 -19.73
CA TRP A 392 7.29 -2.02 -20.03
C TRP A 392 6.20 -2.47 -21.02
N TRP A 393 6.53 -3.27 -22.02
CA TRP A 393 5.56 -3.90 -22.89
C TRP A 393 4.66 -4.90 -22.17
N VAL A 394 5.23 -5.73 -21.30
CA VAL A 394 4.46 -6.66 -20.45
C VAL A 394 3.51 -5.88 -19.53
N SER A 395 3.97 -4.81 -18.90
CA SER A 395 3.14 -3.97 -18.03
C SER A 395 1.98 -3.31 -18.80
N ALA A 396 2.24 -2.83 -20.02
CA ALA A 396 1.20 -2.28 -20.89
C ALA A 396 0.21 -3.37 -21.34
N GLY A 397 0.69 -4.56 -21.69
CA GLY A 397 -0.16 -5.70 -22.06
C GLY A 397 -1.05 -6.17 -20.90
N LEU A 398 -0.49 -6.29 -19.70
CA LEU A 398 -1.26 -6.59 -18.49
C LEU A 398 -2.30 -5.51 -18.17
N SER A 399 -1.93 -4.23 -18.35
CA SER A 399 -2.90 -3.12 -18.23
C SER A 399 -4.03 -3.25 -19.23
N ALA A 400 -3.74 -3.65 -20.48
CA ALA A 400 -4.78 -3.88 -21.50
C ALA A 400 -5.72 -5.03 -21.09
N VAL A 401 -5.20 -6.12 -20.55
CA VAL A 401 -6.02 -7.24 -20.01
C VAL A 401 -6.92 -6.76 -18.88
N ALA A 402 -6.38 -6.01 -17.90
CA ALA A 402 -7.17 -5.44 -16.81
C ALA A 402 -8.24 -4.46 -17.33
N PHE A 403 -7.89 -3.60 -18.30
CA PHE A 403 -8.82 -2.66 -18.92
C PHE A 403 -10.00 -3.37 -19.59
N LEU A 404 -9.74 -4.45 -20.32
CA LEU A 404 -10.77 -5.27 -20.96
C LEU A 404 -11.64 -5.99 -19.91
N GLY A 405 -11.04 -6.53 -18.85
CA GLY A 405 -11.76 -7.15 -17.75
C GLY A 405 -12.74 -6.19 -17.05
N PHE A 406 -12.29 -5.00 -16.68
CA PHE A 406 -13.17 -3.95 -16.12
C PHE A 406 -14.18 -3.45 -17.16
N GLY A 407 -13.83 -3.41 -18.44
CA GLY A 407 -14.75 -3.04 -19.52
C GLY A 407 -15.88 -4.04 -19.70
N TYR A 408 -15.59 -5.32 -19.58
CA TYR A 408 -16.60 -6.38 -19.62
C TYR A 408 -17.55 -6.30 -18.42
N LEU A 409 -17.02 -6.03 -17.23
CA LEU A 409 -17.82 -5.79 -16.02
C LEU A 409 -18.79 -4.61 -16.20
N ASP A 410 -18.32 -3.47 -16.71
CA ASP A 410 -19.18 -2.29 -16.97
C ASP A 410 -20.31 -2.59 -17.96
N ARG A 411 -20.08 -3.50 -18.91
CA ARG A 411 -21.13 -3.95 -19.86
C ARG A 411 -22.18 -4.85 -19.20
N ILE A 412 -21.73 -5.78 -18.32
CA ILE A 412 -22.67 -6.68 -17.64
C ILE A 412 -23.54 -5.92 -16.64
N GLU A 413 -23.03 -4.84 -16.02
CA GLU A 413 -23.83 -4.01 -15.10
C GLU A 413 -24.86 -3.11 -15.81
N LYS A 414 -24.72 -2.93 -17.10
CA LYS A 414 -25.69 -2.16 -17.93
C LYS A 414 -26.84 -3.01 -18.46
N ARG A 415 -26.68 -4.32 -18.42
CA ARG A 415 -27.72 -5.31 -18.79
C ARG A 415 -28.47 -5.80 -17.56
#